data_4ef509e33d00efcfa7b9b3b554bcc32f
#
_entry.id   4ef509e33d00efcfa7b9b3b554bcc32f
#
_cell.length_a   1.000
_cell.length_b   1.000
_cell.length_c   1.000
_cell.angle_alpha   90.00
_cell.angle_beta   90.00
_cell.angle_gamma   90.00
#
_symmetry.space_group_name_H-M   'P 1'
#
loop_
_entity.id
_entity.type
_entity.pdbx_description
1 polymer ?
#
loop_
_entity_poly.entity_id
_entity_poly.type
_entity_poly.pdbx_seq_one_letter_code
_entity_poly.pdbx_strand_id
1 'polypeptide(L)'
;LNXXXXVERGGRIFPVSDKAKDVVDTLVRIYTEAGGKLQTDTKVIDIMVKKGHVYGVRTVNGVYEADRVILAAGGASYPGTGSDGGGAKLAKKLGHTIVQLKPSLIPLESDYPYVYDLQGLSLRNVQATLLADGVKLGSEFGEMLFTHFGVSGPIVLSLSNLAADALAAGKDVELEVDLKPALSEEKLDARIQRDFVQYSRKQVLNGMKDLLPQRLIPVVLDMSYVDENKFINQVSREERHRLLQTLKHFVITISATRPIAEAIVTAGGVSVKEIDPKTMESKRIKGLYFAGEVMDVDGYTGGYNLQAAFSSGHAAGEAAAAEE
;
A
#
# COMPACT_ATOMS: atom_id res chain seq x y z
N LEU A 1 -6.05 2.66 -26.08
CA LEU A 1 -4.64 2.98 -25.77
C LEU A 1 -3.71 2.05 -26.55
N ASN A 2 -2.81 2.63 -27.37
CA ASN A 2 -1.79 1.83 -28.08
C ASN A 2 -0.61 1.51 -27.15
N UNK A 3 -0.81 0.81 -26.10
CA UNK A 3 0.16 0.42 -25.24
C UNK A 3 0.01 -1.02 -25.05
N UNK A 4 0.75 -1.65 -25.19
CA UNK A 4 0.71 -2.94 -25.06
C UNK A 4 0.66 -3.25 -23.68
N UNK A 5 -0.04 -3.77 -23.32
CA UNK A 5 -0.17 -4.13 -22.03
C UNK A 5 0.11 -5.58 -21.95
N UNK A 6 0.53 -5.94 -21.11
CA UNK A 6 0.73 -7.20 -20.80
C UNK A 6 -0.18 -7.46 -19.73
N VAL A 7 -0.78 -8.69 -19.63
CA VAL A 7 -1.63 -9.16 -18.53
C VAL A 7 -0.82 -10.13 -17.70
N GLU A 8 -0.53 -9.79 -16.47
CA GLU A 8 0.25 -10.59 -15.53
C GLU A 8 -0.64 -11.40 -14.60
N ARG A 9 0.00 -12.16 -13.70
CA ARG A 9 -0.68 -12.97 -12.67
C ARG A 9 -1.71 -12.11 -11.89
N GLY A 10 -2.92 -12.64 -11.76
CA GLY A 10 -4.01 -11.95 -11.07
C GLY A 10 -4.78 -10.96 -11.93
N GLY A 11 -4.57 -10.99 -13.26
CA GLY A 11 -5.27 -10.11 -14.19
C GLY A 11 -4.76 -8.68 -14.20
N ARG A 12 -3.61 -8.41 -13.60
CA ARG A 12 -3.01 -7.07 -13.54
C ARG A 12 -2.46 -6.70 -14.90
N ILE A 13 -2.72 -5.48 -15.33
CA ILE A 13 -2.30 -4.97 -16.63
C ILE A 13 -1.11 -4.01 -16.46
N PHE A 14 -0.03 -4.30 -17.15
CA PHE A 14 1.19 -3.48 -17.16
C PHE A 14 1.57 -3.13 -18.58
N PRO A 15 2.27 -2.01 -18.81
CA PRO A 15 2.85 -1.74 -20.12
C PRO A 15 3.93 -2.78 -20.44
N VAL A 16 4.01 -3.23 -21.67
CA VAL A 16 5.01 -4.24 -22.10
C VAL A 16 6.44 -3.77 -21.81
N SER A 17 6.67 -2.47 -21.84
CA SER A 17 7.97 -1.85 -21.54
C SER A 17 8.31 -1.87 -20.05
N ASP A 18 7.33 -2.17 -19.17
CA ASP A 18 7.44 -2.08 -17.72
C ASP A 18 7.84 -0.68 -17.23
N LYS A 19 7.48 0.36 -18.01
CA LYS A 19 7.78 1.77 -17.68
C LYS A 19 6.49 2.56 -17.48
N ALA A 20 6.28 3.08 -16.28
CA ALA A 20 5.14 3.96 -15.96
C ALA A 20 5.09 5.18 -16.89
N LYS A 21 6.26 5.69 -17.30
CA LYS A 21 6.36 6.84 -18.21
C LYS A 21 5.62 6.61 -19.53
N ASP A 22 5.63 5.41 -20.08
CA ASP A 22 4.97 5.11 -21.35
C ASP A 22 3.44 5.24 -21.23
N VAL A 23 2.90 4.95 -20.04
CA VAL A 23 1.47 5.14 -19.78
C VAL A 23 1.14 6.65 -19.75
N VAL A 24 1.96 7.43 -19.05
CA VAL A 24 1.79 8.90 -18.96
C VAL A 24 1.90 9.52 -20.36
N ASP A 25 2.96 9.20 -21.11
CA ASP A 25 3.20 9.75 -22.46
C ASP A 25 2.04 9.41 -23.40
N THR A 26 1.49 8.19 -23.28
CA THR A 26 0.36 7.77 -24.12
C THR A 26 -0.90 8.58 -23.79
N LEU A 27 -1.20 8.78 -22.51
CA LEU A 27 -2.37 9.57 -22.09
C LEU A 27 -2.23 11.02 -22.53
N VAL A 28 -1.04 11.63 -22.35
CA VAL A 28 -0.76 13.02 -22.77
C VAL A 28 -0.91 13.14 -24.31
N ARG A 29 -0.36 12.18 -25.05
CA ARG A 29 -0.47 12.18 -26.52
C ARG A 29 -1.93 12.15 -26.97
N ILE A 30 -2.73 11.20 -26.44
CA ILE A 30 -4.15 11.08 -26.78
C ILE A 30 -4.90 12.36 -26.46
N TYR A 31 -4.66 12.95 -25.30
CA TYR A 31 -5.28 14.18 -24.86
C TYR A 31 -4.95 15.33 -25.84
N THR A 32 -3.68 15.45 -26.22
CA THR A 32 -3.20 16.51 -27.12
C THR A 32 -3.75 16.31 -28.54
N GLU A 33 -3.77 15.08 -29.06
CA GLU A 33 -4.33 14.74 -30.38
C GLU A 33 -5.83 15.06 -30.44
N ALA A 34 -6.53 14.94 -29.29
CA ALA A 34 -7.95 15.32 -29.18
C ALA A 34 -8.17 16.85 -29.05
N GLY A 35 -7.09 17.64 -29.12
CA GLY A 35 -7.19 19.11 -29.02
C GLY A 35 -7.03 19.67 -27.61
N GLY A 36 -6.74 18.82 -26.63
CA GLY A 36 -6.52 19.23 -25.25
C GLY A 36 -5.25 20.07 -25.10
N LYS A 37 -5.25 21.00 -24.16
CA LYS A 37 -4.10 21.88 -23.86
C LYS A 37 -3.55 21.53 -22.46
N LEU A 38 -2.30 21.07 -22.44
CA LEU A 38 -1.60 20.78 -21.18
C LEU A 38 -0.73 21.96 -20.77
N GLN A 39 -0.90 22.46 -19.57
CA GLN A 39 -0.05 23.49 -18.98
C GLN A 39 0.57 22.99 -17.70
N THR A 40 1.88 22.83 -17.70
CA THR A 40 2.67 22.48 -16.52
C THR A 40 3.05 23.76 -15.76
N ASP A 41 3.57 23.59 -14.54
CA ASP A 41 4.06 24.72 -13.71
C ASP A 41 3.01 25.81 -13.51
N THR A 42 1.73 25.40 -13.49
CA THR A 42 0.58 26.29 -13.39
C THR A 42 -0.31 25.84 -12.22
N LYS A 43 0.15 26.14 -11.01
CA LYS A 43 -0.54 25.70 -9.78
C LYS A 43 -1.88 26.45 -9.63
N VAL A 44 -2.96 25.69 -9.50
CA VAL A 44 -4.29 26.22 -9.18
C VAL A 44 -4.32 26.55 -7.69
N ILE A 45 -4.69 27.79 -7.38
CA ILE A 45 -4.76 28.30 -6.00
C ILE A 45 -6.20 28.53 -5.53
N ASP A 46 -7.16 28.54 -6.48
CA ASP A 46 -8.57 28.74 -6.14
C ASP A 46 -9.47 28.20 -7.25
N ILE A 47 -10.65 27.71 -6.89
CA ILE A 47 -11.73 27.39 -7.83
C ILE A 47 -12.81 28.45 -7.64
N MET A 48 -13.13 29.15 -8.72
CA MET A 48 -14.01 30.32 -8.68
C MET A 48 -15.47 29.87 -8.80
N VAL A 49 -16.28 30.28 -7.83
CA VAL A 49 -17.72 29.94 -7.76
C VAL A 49 -18.55 31.21 -7.60
N LYS A 50 -19.67 31.25 -8.33
CA LYS A 50 -20.64 32.36 -8.25
C LYS A 50 -22.05 31.78 -8.28
N LYS A 51 -22.86 32.13 -7.28
CA LYS A 51 -24.24 31.62 -7.13
C LYS A 51 -24.36 30.08 -7.20
N GLY A 52 -23.40 29.39 -6.62
CA GLY A 52 -23.42 27.93 -6.57
C GLY A 52 -22.94 27.21 -7.83
N HIS A 53 -22.42 27.94 -8.82
CA HIS A 53 -21.86 27.41 -10.07
C HIS A 53 -20.38 27.71 -10.16
N VAL A 54 -19.57 26.77 -10.64
CA VAL A 54 -18.18 27.05 -10.98
C VAL A 54 -18.14 27.94 -12.26
N TYR A 55 -17.16 28.83 -12.31
CA TYR A 55 -16.95 29.64 -13.52
C TYR A 55 -15.47 29.76 -13.90
N GLY A 56 -14.62 28.93 -13.31
CA GLY A 56 -13.22 28.90 -13.68
C GLY A 56 -12.29 28.61 -12.52
N VAL A 57 -11.00 28.77 -12.77
CA VAL A 57 -9.94 28.55 -11.78
C VAL A 57 -8.99 29.75 -11.77
N ARG A 58 -8.41 30.01 -10.61
CA ARG A 58 -7.33 30.99 -10.45
C ARG A 58 -6.03 30.20 -10.21
N THR A 59 -5.02 30.58 -10.93
CA THR A 59 -3.70 29.98 -10.85
C THR A 59 -2.66 31.01 -10.42
N VAL A 60 -1.43 30.57 -10.19
CA VAL A 60 -0.30 31.47 -9.94
C VAL A 60 0.00 32.36 -11.16
N ASN A 61 -0.41 31.93 -12.36
CA ASN A 61 -0.11 32.62 -13.62
C ASN A 61 -1.29 33.44 -14.17
N GLY A 62 -2.48 33.36 -13.55
CA GLY A 62 -3.65 34.11 -14.04
C GLY A 62 -4.95 33.34 -13.80
N VAL A 63 -6.00 33.83 -14.45
CA VAL A 63 -7.36 33.29 -14.33
C VAL A 63 -7.75 32.59 -15.63
N TYR A 64 -8.37 31.42 -15.49
CA TYR A 64 -8.92 30.68 -16.62
C TYR A 64 -10.41 30.49 -16.39
N GLU A 65 -11.22 31.06 -17.24
CA GLU A 65 -12.67 30.89 -17.19
C GLU A 65 -13.09 29.55 -17.78
N ALA A 66 -14.07 28.90 -17.16
CA ALA A 66 -14.58 27.63 -17.60
C ALA A 66 -15.96 27.39 -16.96
N ASP A 67 -16.88 26.85 -17.73
CA ASP A 67 -18.22 26.49 -17.24
C ASP A 67 -18.22 25.24 -16.37
N ARG A 68 -17.18 24.39 -16.55
CA ARG A 68 -17.03 23.14 -15.80
C ARG A 68 -15.56 22.91 -15.42
N VAL A 69 -15.35 22.36 -14.24
CA VAL A 69 -14.00 22.06 -13.69
C VAL A 69 -13.99 20.64 -13.13
N ILE A 70 -13.02 19.85 -13.54
CA ILE A 70 -12.79 18.53 -12.96
C ILE A 70 -11.57 18.61 -12.05
N LEU A 71 -11.77 18.44 -10.75
CA LEU A 71 -10.69 18.43 -9.77
C LEU A 71 -10.14 17.01 -9.64
N ALA A 72 -8.95 16.77 -10.21
CA ALA A 72 -8.29 15.47 -10.27
C ALA A 72 -6.84 15.57 -9.79
N ALA A 73 -6.62 16.32 -8.70
CA ALA A 73 -5.30 16.73 -8.23
C ALA A 73 -4.59 15.68 -7.36
N GLY A 74 -5.15 14.46 -7.26
CA GLY A 74 -4.57 13.37 -6.47
C GLY A 74 -4.68 13.60 -4.96
N GLY A 75 -3.96 12.77 -4.22
CA GLY A 75 -3.93 12.81 -2.75
C GLY A 75 -2.73 13.58 -2.20
N ALA A 76 -2.03 12.99 -1.21
CA ALA A 76 -0.87 13.58 -0.56
C ALA A 76 0.37 12.66 -0.61
N SER A 77 0.31 11.57 -1.39
CA SER A 77 1.40 10.61 -1.58
C SER A 77 2.30 11.10 -2.72
N TYR A 78 3.61 10.93 -2.57
CA TYR A 78 4.60 11.34 -3.56
C TYR A 78 4.42 12.81 -4.00
N PRO A 79 4.55 13.78 -3.10
CA PRO A 79 4.29 15.20 -3.41
C PRO A 79 5.15 15.77 -4.53
N GLY A 80 6.30 15.15 -4.83
CA GLY A 80 7.13 15.51 -5.99
C GLY A 80 6.44 15.30 -7.34
N THR A 81 5.35 14.53 -7.40
CA THR A 81 4.53 14.35 -8.61
C THR A 81 3.36 15.32 -8.69
N GLY A 82 3.22 16.21 -7.71
CA GLY A 82 2.12 17.18 -7.63
C GLY A 82 1.02 16.85 -6.64
N SER A 83 1.05 15.64 -6.05
CA SER A 83 0.06 15.17 -5.07
C SER A 83 0.42 15.70 -3.67
N ASP A 84 0.19 16.99 -3.44
CA ASP A 84 0.57 17.68 -2.19
C ASP A 84 -0.61 17.93 -1.23
N GLY A 85 -1.75 17.29 -1.49
CA GLY A 85 -2.98 17.50 -0.72
C GLY A 85 -3.69 18.81 -1.09
N GLY A 86 -3.23 19.49 -2.13
CA GLY A 86 -3.80 20.77 -2.58
C GLY A 86 -5.25 20.65 -3.04
N GLY A 87 -5.59 19.55 -3.72
CA GLY A 87 -6.97 19.31 -4.17
C GLY A 87 -7.96 19.25 -3.02
N ALA A 88 -7.61 18.54 -1.95
CA ALA A 88 -8.47 18.45 -0.76
C ALA A 88 -8.63 19.84 -0.10
N LYS A 89 -7.56 20.65 -0.08
CA LYS A 89 -7.61 22.01 0.47
C LYS A 89 -8.53 22.90 -0.36
N LEU A 90 -8.49 22.80 -1.70
CA LEU A 90 -9.38 23.56 -2.59
C LEU A 90 -10.84 23.16 -2.34
N ALA A 91 -11.13 21.86 -2.29
CA ALA A 91 -12.49 21.37 -2.03
C ALA A 91 -13.00 21.82 -0.65
N LYS A 92 -12.13 21.80 0.37
CA LYS A 92 -12.47 22.27 1.73
C LYS A 92 -12.89 23.74 1.73
N LYS A 93 -12.16 24.60 1.00
CA LYS A 93 -12.51 26.03 0.87
C LYS A 93 -13.91 26.22 0.28
N LEU A 94 -14.34 25.30 -0.58
CA LEU A 94 -15.65 25.33 -1.22
C LEU A 94 -16.77 24.71 -0.34
N GLY A 95 -16.44 24.31 0.89
CA GLY A 95 -17.39 23.78 1.85
C GLY A 95 -17.56 22.25 1.82
N HIS A 96 -16.76 21.54 1.03
CA HIS A 96 -16.81 20.08 1.03
C HIS A 96 -16.21 19.50 2.31
N THR A 97 -16.81 18.41 2.78
CA THR A 97 -16.29 17.63 3.90
C THR A 97 -15.06 16.86 3.42
N ILE A 98 -13.96 17.05 4.13
CA ILE A 98 -12.71 16.32 3.86
C ILE A 98 -12.50 15.28 4.94
N VAL A 99 -12.53 14.01 4.55
CA VAL A 99 -12.09 12.90 5.42
C VAL A 99 -10.58 13.04 5.57
N GLN A 100 -10.09 12.92 6.79
CA GLN A 100 -8.68 13.15 7.11
C GLN A 100 -7.75 12.31 6.21
N LEU A 101 -6.79 12.99 5.59
CA LEU A 101 -5.80 12.30 4.73
C LEU A 101 -4.86 11.49 5.62
N LYS A 102 -4.67 10.22 5.28
CA LYS A 102 -3.75 9.32 5.98
C LYS A 102 -3.07 8.40 4.96
N PRO A 103 -1.90 7.85 5.32
CA PRO A 103 -1.22 6.94 4.39
C PRO A 103 -2.00 5.63 4.25
N SER A 104 -2.03 5.10 3.02
CA SER A 104 -2.56 3.78 2.70
C SER A 104 -1.54 3.06 1.82
N LEU A 105 -1.45 1.74 1.96
CA LEU A 105 -0.45 0.92 1.26
C LEU A 105 0.95 1.47 1.54
N ILE A 106 1.33 1.49 2.81
CA ILE A 106 2.57 2.12 3.28
C ILE A 106 3.44 1.10 4.04
N PRO A 107 4.77 1.16 3.90
CA PRO A 107 5.63 0.32 4.73
C PRO A 107 5.51 0.66 6.21
N LEU A 108 5.81 -0.33 7.06
CA LEU A 108 5.72 -0.20 8.52
C LEU A 108 7.13 -0.19 9.12
N GLU A 109 7.34 0.68 10.10
CA GLU A 109 8.61 0.79 10.83
C GLU A 109 8.62 -0.15 12.03
N SER A 110 9.80 -0.65 12.34
CA SER A 110 10.03 -1.53 13.48
C SER A 110 11.36 -1.22 14.12
N ASP A 111 11.37 -1.11 15.43
CA ASP A 111 12.61 -0.92 16.22
C ASP A 111 13.26 -2.27 16.57
N TYR A 112 12.72 -3.37 16.08
CA TYR A 112 13.19 -4.72 16.39
C TYR A 112 14.58 -4.93 15.76
N PRO A 113 15.61 -5.26 16.53
CA PRO A 113 16.98 -5.33 15.99
C PRO A 113 17.14 -6.28 14.80
N TYR A 114 16.44 -7.39 14.81
CA TYR A 114 16.53 -8.41 13.75
C TYR A 114 16.09 -7.88 12.37
N VAL A 115 15.30 -6.82 12.31
CA VAL A 115 14.85 -6.24 11.06
C VAL A 115 16.05 -5.75 10.23
N TYR A 116 17.04 -5.13 10.90
CA TYR A 116 18.26 -4.66 10.24
C TYR A 116 19.08 -5.81 9.66
N ASP A 117 19.20 -6.90 10.43
CA ASP A 117 19.95 -8.09 10.00
C ASP A 117 19.30 -8.75 8.77
N LEU A 118 17.99 -8.61 8.65
CA LEU A 118 17.20 -9.21 7.57
C LEU A 118 16.98 -8.26 6.37
N GLN A 119 17.48 -7.04 6.40
CA GLN A 119 17.28 -6.05 5.32
C GLN A 119 17.52 -6.66 3.94
N GLY A 120 16.53 -6.51 3.04
CA GLY A 120 16.59 -7.03 1.67
C GLY A 120 16.10 -8.48 1.53
N LEU A 121 15.79 -9.15 2.63
CA LEU A 121 15.23 -10.51 2.57
C LEU A 121 13.75 -10.44 2.25
N SER A 122 13.34 -11.14 1.18
CA SER A 122 11.94 -11.35 0.85
C SER A 122 11.49 -12.72 1.35
N LEU A 123 10.35 -12.75 2.03
CA LEU A 123 9.68 -14.00 2.42
C LEU A 123 8.50 -14.22 1.49
N ARG A 124 8.40 -15.43 0.95
CA ARG A 124 7.32 -15.81 0.03
C ARG A 124 6.43 -16.87 0.67
N ASN A 125 5.15 -16.83 0.31
CA ASN A 125 4.16 -17.81 0.76
C ASN A 125 4.10 -17.87 2.29
N VAL A 126 4.10 -16.71 2.95
CA VAL A 126 3.91 -16.58 4.39
C VAL A 126 2.53 -16.02 4.69
N GLN A 127 2.05 -16.22 5.91
CA GLN A 127 0.79 -15.65 6.39
C GLN A 127 1.14 -14.61 7.45
N ALA A 128 0.80 -13.36 7.21
CA ALA A 128 0.99 -12.29 8.21
C ALA A 128 -0.36 -11.94 8.85
N THR A 129 -0.37 -11.85 10.16
CA THR A 129 -1.54 -11.44 10.95
C THR A 129 -1.17 -10.19 11.72
N LEU A 130 -1.94 -9.13 11.54
CA LEU A 130 -1.76 -7.88 12.28
C LEU A 130 -2.55 -7.96 13.58
N LEU A 131 -1.87 -7.70 14.69
CA LEU A 131 -2.44 -7.69 16.03
C LEU A 131 -2.35 -6.28 16.62
N ALA A 132 -3.35 -5.88 17.41
CA ALA A 132 -3.30 -4.66 18.21
C ALA A 132 -3.75 -5.02 19.65
N ASP A 133 -2.89 -4.80 20.61
CA ASP A 133 -3.09 -5.23 22.00
C ASP A 133 -3.45 -6.72 22.08
N GLY A 134 -2.81 -7.54 21.22
CA GLY A 134 -3.06 -8.99 21.13
C GLY A 134 -4.33 -9.39 20.39
N VAL A 135 -5.13 -8.43 19.92
CA VAL A 135 -6.39 -8.70 19.18
C VAL A 135 -6.13 -8.64 17.68
N LYS A 136 -6.53 -9.69 16.95
CA LYS A 136 -6.37 -9.76 15.50
C LYS A 136 -7.22 -8.69 14.80
N LEU A 137 -6.56 -7.89 13.96
CA LEU A 137 -7.20 -6.87 13.12
C LEU A 137 -7.40 -7.35 11.69
N GLY A 138 -6.45 -8.12 11.16
CA GLY A 138 -6.50 -8.61 9.79
C GLY A 138 -5.40 -9.61 9.52
N SER A 139 -5.48 -10.28 8.39
CA SER A 139 -4.51 -11.31 8.03
C SER A 139 -4.41 -11.43 6.50
N GLU A 140 -3.18 -11.52 5.98
CA GLU A 140 -2.90 -11.60 4.54
C GLU A 140 -1.88 -12.69 4.25
N PHE A 141 -2.09 -13.41 3.14
CA PHE A 141 -1.16 -14.44 2.65
C PHE A 141 -0.42 -13.92 1.42
N GLY A 142 0.89 -14.13 1.37
CA GLY A 142 1.68 -13.73 0.20
C GLY A 142 3.15 -13.47 0.49
N GLU A 143 3.62 -12.33 0.00
CA GLU A 143 5.03 -11.96 0.10
C GLU A 143 5.23 -10.71 0.96
N MET A 144 6.30 -10.70 1.74
CA MET A 144 6.77 -9.54 2.49
C MET A 144 8.26 -9.33 2.31
N LEU A 145 8.72 -8.14 2.60
CA LEU A 145 10.10 -7.71 2.44
C LEU A 145 10.59 -7.02 3.72
N PHE A 146 11.75 -7.41 4.19
CA PHE A 146 12.45 -6.67 5.24
C PHE A 146 13.23 -5.51 4.63
N THR A 147 13.11 -4.33 5.23
CA THR A 147 13.81 -3.11 4.82
C THR A 147 14.76 -2.66 5.92
N HIS A 148 15.50 -1.59 5.69
CA HIS A 148 16.41 -1.03 6.72
C HIS A 148 15.65 -0.33 7.86
N PHE A 149 14.35 -0.11 7.73
CA PHE A 149 13.55 0.57 8.76
C PHE A 149 12.44 -0.32 9.35
N GLY A 150 12.19 -1.48 8.75
CA GLY A 150 11.06 -2.32 9.16
C GLY A 150 10.66 -3.30 8.09
N VAL A 151 9.37 -3.31 7.74
CA VAL A 151 8.80 -4.29 6.82
C VAL A 151 7.94 -3.63 5.74
N SER A 152 7.87 -4.28 4.58
CA SER A 152 7.12 -3.84 3.42
C SER A 152 6.67 -5.07 2.60
N GLY A 153 6.27 -4.86 1.36
CA GLY A 153 5.81 -5.92 0.47
C GLY A 153 4.29 -6.05 0.47
N PRO A 154 3.74 -6.79 -0.49
CA PRO A 154 2.30 -6.74 -0.75
C PRO A 154 1.40 -6.98 0.47
N ILE A 155 1.71 -7.99 1.30
CA ILE A 155 0.84 -8.31 2.45
C ILE A 155 0.94 -7.26 3.56
N VAL A 156 2.14 -6.68 3.76
CA VAL A 156 2.35 -5.62 4.75
C VAL A 156 1.60 -4.36 4.32
N LEU A 157 1.74 -3.99 3.04
CA LEU A 157 1.05 -2.81 2.48
C LEU A 157 -0.48 -2.97 2.62
N SER A 158 -1.02 -4.16 2.37
CA SER A 158 -2.45 -4.41 2.50
C SER A 158 -2.96 -4.26 3.94
N LEU A 159 -2.13 -4.61 4.93
CA LEU A 159 -2.48 -4.50 6.35
C LEU A 159 -2.19 -3.11 6.94
N SER A 160 -1.48 -2.25 6.20
CA SER A 160 -0.92 -1.01 6.75
C SER A 160 -1.97 0.02 7.19
N ASN A 161 -3.15 0.05 6.56
CA ASN A 161 -4.23 0.94 6.97
C ASN A 161 -4.71 0.60 8.38
N LEU A 162 -4.89 -0.71 8.64
CA LEU A 162 -5.29 -1.19 9.97
C LEU A 162 -4.20 -0.87 11.01
N ALA A 163 -2.93 -1.04 10.61
CA ALA A 163 -1.79 -0.71 11.49
C ALA A 163 -1.76 0.78 11.81
N ALA A 164 -1.96 1.64 10.80
CA ALA A 164 -1.98 3.10 10.99
C ALA A 164 -3.09 3.53 11.96
N ASP A 165 -4.28 2.96 11.82
CA ASP A 165 -5.41 3.27 12.71
C ASP A 165 -5.13 2.82 14.15
N ALA A 166 -4.56 1.62 14.32
CA ALA A 166 -4.23 1.08 15.64
C ALA A 166 -3.14 1.92 16.33
N LEU A 167 -2.07 2.27 15.60
CA LEU A 167 -0.98 3.13 16.10
C LEU A 167 -1.51 4.51 16.49
N ALA A 168 -2.38 5.10 15.66
CA ALA A 168 -3.00 6.40 15.96
C ALA A 168 -3.87 6.35 17.23
N ALA A 169 -4.43 5.17 17.54
CA ALA A 169 -5.20 4.96 18.76
C ALA A 169 -4.31 4.62 19.97
N GLY A 170 -2.99 4.63 19.81
CA GLY A 170 -2.03 4.38 20.90
C GLY A 170 -1.91 2.92 21.31
N LYS A 171 -2.25 2.00 20.44
CA LYS A 171 -2.20 0.56 20.73
C LYS A 171 -0.82 -0.02 20.44
N ASP A 172 -0.50 -1.10 21.14
CA ASP A 172 0.68 -1.92 20.84
C ASP A 172 0.39 -2.76 19.60
N VAL A 173 1.18 -2.55 18.53
CA VAL A 173 0.93 -3.18 17.23
C VAL A 173 2.03 -4.19 16.92
N GLU A 174 1.62 -5.39 16.51
CA GLU A 174 2.52 -6.49 16.15
C GLU A 174 2.10 -7.11 14.83
N LEU A 175 3.09 -7.56 14.08
CA LEU A 175 2.90 -8.36 12.87
C LEU A 175 3.40 -9.77 13.19
N GLU A 176 2.47 -10.71 13.37
CA GLU A 176 2.79 -12.13 13.60
C GLU A 176 2.83 -12.82 12.24
N VAL A 177 3.95 -13.48 11.95
CA VAL A 177 4.17 -14.12 10.65
C VAL A 177 4.29 -15.63 10.83
N ASP A 178 3.38 -16.38 10.23
CA ASP A 178 3.52 -17.83 10.06
C ASP A 178 4.42 -18.07 8.84
N LEU A 179 5.63 -18.54 9.09
CA LEU A 179 6.64 -18.78 8.06
C LEU A 179 6.35 -20.04 7.23
N LYS A 180 5.44 -20.91 7.69
CA LYS A 180 5.10 -22.18 7.03
C LYS A 180 3.59 -22.44 7.08
N PRO A 181 2.77 -21.55 6.54
CA PRO A 181 1.29 -21.65 6.69
C PRO A 181 0.67 -22.88 6.03
N ALA A 182 1.35 -23.49 5.06
CA ALA A 182 0.87 -24.71 4.41
C ALA A 182 0.97 -25.95 5.31
N LEU A 183 1.70 -25.86 6.44
CA LEU A 183 1.92 -26.98 7.37
C LEU A 183 1.24 -26.69 8.71
N SER A 184 0.42 -27.62 9.19
CA SER A 184 -0.05 -27.58 10.58
C SER A 184 1.15 -27.77 11.52
N GLU A 185 0.98 -27.46 12.81
CA GLU A 185 2.06 -27.64 13.79
C GLU A 185 2.57 -29.09 13.80
N GLU A 186 1.66 -30.08 13.74
CA GLU A 186 2.02 -31.48 13.74
C GLU A 186 2.85 -31.86 12.49
N LYS A 187 2.44 -31.35 11.32
CA LYS A 187 3.16 -31.62 10.07
C LYS A 187 4.51 -30.91 10.03
N LEU A 188 4.58 -29.71 10.61
CA LEU A 188 5.83 -28.96 10.69
C LEU A 188 6.79 -29.63 11.69
N ASP A 189 6.31 -30.09 12.85
CA ASP A 189 7.14 -30.80 13.81
C ASP A 189 7.70 -32.10 13.17
N ALA A 190 6.84 -32.84 12.47
CA ALA A 190 7.28 -34.07 11.76
C ALA A 190 8.33 -33.75 10.68
N ARG A 191 8.19 -32.59 10.00
CA ARG A 191 9.18 -32.11 9.01
C ARG A 191 10.52 -31.80 9.70
N ILE A 192 10.47 -31.04 10.81
CA ILE A 192 11.67 -30.67 11.58
C ILE A 192 12.38 -31.93 12.07
N GLN A 193 11.64 -32.91 12.62
CA GLN A 193 12.22 -34.18 13.08
C GLN A 193 12.92 -34.91 11.94
N ARG A 194 12.29 -34.99 10.78
CA ARG A 194 12.84 -35.65 9.60
C ARG A 194 14.15 -35.00 9.16
N ASP A 195 14.16 -33.67 9.10
CA ASP A 195 15.36 -32.91 8.73
C ASP A 195 16.46 -33.10 9.78
N PHE A 196 16.09 -33.13 11.07
CA PHE A 196 17.03 -33.36 12.18
C PHE A 196 17.68 -34.76 12.13
N VAL A 197 16.94 -35.77 11.73
CA VAL A 197 17.51 -37.09 11.52
C VAL A 197 18.52 -37.07 10.35
N GLN A 198 18.12 -36.44 9.25
CA GLN A 198 18.96 -36.34 8.04
C GLN A 198 20.25 -35.59 8.29
N TYR A 199 20.20 -34.53 9.10
CA TYR A 199 21.33 -33.63 9.34
C TYR A 199 21.91 -33.74 10.76
N SER A 200 21.72 -34.87 11.43
CA SER A 200 22.01 -35.07 12.86
C SER A 200 23.43 -34.68 13.28
N ARG A 201 24.39 -34.79 12.36
CA ARG A 201 25.82 -34.50 12.62
C ARG A 201 26.23 -33.08 12.26
N LYS A 202 25.27 -32.24 11.76
CA LYS A 202 25.52 -30.82 11.46
C LYS A 202 25.13 -29.95 12.64
N GLN A 203 25.70 -28.76 12.71
CA GLN A 203 25.19 -27.71 13.60
C GLN A 203 23.80 -27.28 13.12
N VAL A 204 22.95 -26.84 14.04
CA VAL A 204 21.56 -26.42 13.71
C VAL A 204 21.54 -25.36 12.63
N LEU A 205 22.43 -24.37 12.72
CA LEU A 205 22.60 -23.31 11.72
C LEU A 205 22.71 -23.88 10.29
N ASN A 206 23.42 -24.99 10.14
CA ASN A 206 23.67 -25.60 8.82
C ASN A 206 22.61 -26.62 8.41
N GLY A 207 21.88 -27.16 9.36
CA GLY A 207 20.87 -28.17 9.08
C GLY A 207 19.48 -27.63 8.76
N MET A 208 19.28 -26.31 8.90
CA MET A 208 17.98 -25.69 8.64
C MET A 208 17.86 -25.05 7.25
N LYS A 209 18.87 -25.17 6.40
CA LYS A 209 18.92 -24.51 5.09
C LYS A 209 17.83 -24.97 4.10
N ASP A 210 17.32 -26.18 4.29
CA ASP A 210 16.22 -26.70 3.46
C ASP A 210 14.84 -26.21 3.96
N LEU A 211 14.81 -25.66 5.17
CA LEU A 211 13.57 -25.19 5.80
C LEU A 211 13.40 -23.67 5.68
N LEU A 212 14.50 -22.91 5.80
CA LEU A 212 14.46 -21.44 5.87
C LEU A 212 15.52 -20.78 4.97
N PRO A 213 15.27 -19.56 4.50
CA PRO A 213 16.32 -18.75 3.89
C PRO A 213 17.51 -18.61 4.85
N GLN A 214 18.71 -18.72 4.32
CA GLN A 214 19.94 -18.76 5.12
C GLN A 214 20.06 -17.61 6.12
N ARG A 215 19.71 -16.38 5.69
CA ARG A 215 19.80 -15.18 6.54
C ARG A 215 18.78 -15.17 7.69
N LEU A 216 17.68 -15.89 7.55
CA LEU A 216 16.64 -15.95 8.59
C LEU A 216 16.99 -16.96 9.70
N ILE A 217 17.83 -17.95 9.41
CA ILE A 217 18.13 -19.05 10.35
C ILE A 217 18.69 -18.53 11.69
N PRO A 218 19.74 -17.68 11.71
CA PRO A 218 20.28 -17.20 13.00
C PRO A 218 19.23 -16.47 13.83
N VAL A 219 18.39 -15.65 13.19
CA VAL A 219 17.33 -14.89 13.88
C VAL A 219 16.30 -15.83 14.51
N VAL A 220 15.85 -16.84 13.74
CA VAL A 220 14.88 -17.83 14.26
C VAL A 220 15.47 -18.63 15.41
N LEU A 221 16.75 -19.00 15.31
CA LEU A 221 17.44 -19.76 16.38
C LEU A 221 17.55 -18.90 17.65
N ASP A 222 17.95 -17.65 17.52
CA ASP A 222 18.06 -16.74 18.66
C ASP A 222 16.69 -16.52 19.33
N MET A 223 15.65 -16.23 18.54
CA MET A 223 14.28 -16.04 19.05
C MET A 223 13.73 -17.29 19.74
N SER A 224 14.19 -18.49 19.33
CA SER A 224 13.74 -19.76 19.93
C SER A 224 14.67 -20.24 21.06
N TYR A 225 15.70 -19.44 21.40
CA TYR A 225 16.70 -19.76 22.43
C TYR A 225 17.38 -21.10 22.14
N VAL A 226 17.78 -21.31 20.87
CA VAL A 226 18.53 -22.49 20.43
C VAL A 226 19.92 -22.04 19.98
N ASP A 227 20.96 -22.56 20.62
CA ASP A 227 22.35 -22.23 20.25
C ASP A 227 22.62 -22.69 18.82
N GLU A 228 22.95 -21.75 17.95
CA GLU A 228 23.20 -22.00 16.52
C GLU A 228 24.36 -22.99 16.27
N ASN A 229 25.31 -23.08 17.20
CA ASN A 229 26.50 -23.94 17.12
C ASN A 229 26.24 -25.35 17.66
N LYS A 230 25.13 -25.57 18.33
CA LYS A 230 24.73 -26.85 18.87
C LYS A 230 24.54 -27.86 17.74
N PHE A 231 25.01 -29.10 17.94
CA PHE A 231 24.74 -30.17 16.97
C PHE A 231 23.26 -30.58 17.05
N ILE A 232 22.69 -30.88 15.90
CA ILE A 232 21.25 -31.21 15.78
C ILE A 232 20.87 -32.39 16.71
N ASN A 233 21.73 -33.40 16.84
CA ASN A 233 21.45 -34.54 17.70
C ASN A 233 21.46 -34.19 19.21
N GLN A 234 21.84 -32.97 19.57
CA GLN A 234 21.84 -32.48 20.95
C GLN A 234 20.65 -31.56 21.23
N VAL A 235 19.85 -31.23 20.22
CA VAL A 235 18.67 -30.34 20.38
C VAL A 235 17.59 -31.10 21.14
N SER A 236 17.15 -30.55 22.26
CA SER A 236 16.14 -31.18 23.09
C SER A 236 14.74 -31.06 22.47
N ARG A 237 13.79 -31.82 23.00
CA ARG A 237 12.38 -31.74 22.59
C ARG A 237 11.82 -30.33 22.84
N GLU A 238 12.20 -29.74 23.95
CA GLU A 238 11.73 -28.40 24.37
C GLU A 238 12.27 -27.32 23.41
N GLU A 239 13.56 -27.42 23.03
CA GLU A 239 14.16 -26.51 22.05
C GLU A 239 13.49 -26.65 20.69
N ARG A 240 13.24 -27.89 20.26
CA ARG A 240 12.53 -28.13 18.99
C ARG A 240 11.11 -27.55 19.04
N HIS A 241 10.42 -27.67 20.18
CA HIS A 241 9.09 -27.09 20.33
C HIS A 241 9.12 -25.56 20.26
N ARG A 242 10.10 -24.91 20.94
CA ARG A 242 10.26 -23.45 20.83
C ARG A 242 10.55 -23.02 19.40
N LEU A 243 11.39 -23.78 18.69
CA LEU A 243 11.68 -23.54 17.27
C LEU A 243 10.41 -23.63 16.43
N LEU A 244 9.59 -24.67 16.66
CA LEU A 244 8.31 -24.84 15.99
C LEU A 244 7.40 -23.60 16.23
N GLN A 245 7.29 -23.18 17.49
CA GLN A 245 6.45 -22.02 17.83
C GLN A 245 6.97 -20.74 17.16
N THR A 246 8.28 -20.52 17.15
CA THR A 246 8.88 -19.36 16.47
C THR A 246 8.58 -19.37 14.97
N LEU A 247 8.58 -20.55 14.35
CA LEU A 247 8.26 -20.68 12.91
C LEU A 247 6.79 -20.38 12.60
N LYS A 248 5.90 -20.68 13.53
CA LYS A 248 4.46 -20.44 13.38
C LYS A 248 4.06 -19.03 13.83
N HIS A 249 4.79 -18.45 14.76
CA HIS A 249 4.49 -17.17 15.41
C HIS A 249 5.74 -16.28 15.45
N PHE A 250 6.25 -15.93 14.28
CA PHE A 250 7.40 -15.01 14.15
C PHE A 250 6.88 -13.58 14.31
N VAL A 251 7.12 -12.97 15.47
CA VAL A 251 6.54 -11.66 15.83
C VAL A 251 7.51 -10.52 15.54
N ILE A 252 7.01 -9.49 14.88
CA ILE A 252 7.71 -8.23 14.59
C ILE A 252 6.88 -7.10 15.20
N THR A 253 7.44 -6.38 16.18
CA THR A 253 6.79 -5.20 16.76
C THR A 253 6.80 -4.05 15.76
N ILE A 254 5.68 -3.34 15.64
CA ILE A 254 5.52 -2.22 14.71
C ILE A 254 5.45 -0.93 15.53
N SER A 255 6.40 -0.02 15.26
CA SER A 255 6.50 1.23 16.02
C SER A 255 5.85 2.42 15.32
N ALA A 256 5.78 2.42 13.98
CA ALA A 256 5.22 3.53 13.21
C ALA A 256 4.89 3.10 11.78
N THR A 257 4.21 3.98 11.05
CA THR A 257 4.16 3.92 9.59
C THR A 257 5.23 4.86 9.02
N ARG A 258 5.67 4.62 7.79
CA ARG A 258 6.47 5.62 7.08
C ARG A 258 5.63 6.90 6.86
N PRO A 259 6.26 8.05 6.58
CA PRO A 259 5.52 9.30 6.28
C PRO A 259 4.57 9.15 5.09
N ILE A 260 3.42 9.84 5.12
CA ILE A 260 2.43 9.79 4.05
C ILE A 260 3.03 10.08 2.65
N ALA A 261 4.08 10.86 2.60
CA ALA A 261 4.79 11.16 1.34
C ALA A 261 5.40 9.91 0.68
N GLU A 262 5.61 8.84 1.44
CA GLU A 262 6.15 7.56 0.95
C GLU A 262 5.06 6.50 0.73
N ALA A 263 3.80 6.82 1.07
CA ALA A 263 2.69 5.90 0.85
C ALA A 263 2.45 5.69 -0.66
N ILE A 264 2.02 4.50 -1.04
CA ILE A 264 1.65 4.25 -2.45
C ILE A 264 0.36 5.00 -2.77
N VAL A 265 -0.56 5.10 -1.79
CA VAL A 265 -1.90 5.67 -1.95
C VAL A 265 -2.23 6.52 -0.72
N THR A 266 -3.02 7.57 -0.94
CA THR A 266 -3.63 8.35 0.13
C THR A 266 -5.04 7.82 0.41
N ALA A 267 -5.35 7.51 1.67
CA ALA A 267 -6.72 7.29 2.14
C ALA A 267 -7.27 8.63 2.64
N GLY A 268 -8.59 8.79 2.58
CA GLY A 268 -9.23 10.07 2.88
C GLY A 268 -9.35 10.93 1.63
N GLY A 269 -9.89 12.14 1.79
CA GLY A 269 -10.15 13.05 0.66
C GLY A 269 -11.56 13.61 0.72
N VAL A 270 -12.06 14.07 -0.42
CA VAL A 270 -13.41 14.63 -0.53
C VAL A 270 -14.44 13.50 -0.28
N SER A 271 -15.35 13.75 0.68
CA SER A 271 -16.36 12.75 1.05
C SER A 271 -17.21 12.36 -0.16
N VAL A 272 -17.22 11.06 -0.48
CA VAL A 272 -18.00 10.52 -1.61
C VAL A 272 -19.51 10.72 -1.43
N LYS A 273 -19.97 10.96 -0.21
CA LYS A 273 -21.39 11.25 0.07
C LYS A 273 -21.84 12.56 -0.60
N GLU A 274 -20.90 13.47 -0.88
CA GLU A 274 -21.15 14.79 -1.48
C GLU A 274 -20.89 14.79 -2.99
N ILE A 275 -20.66 13.64 -3.60
CA ILE A 275 -20.38 13.46 -5.03
C ILE A 275 -21.47 12.55 -5.61
N ASP A 276 -21.97 12.89 -6.79
CA ASP A 276 -22.90 12.02 -7.51
C ASP A 276 -22.12 10.83 -8.08
N PRO A 277 -22.47 9.58 -7.74
CA PRO A 277 -21.67 8.41 -8.16
C PRO A 277 -21.79 8.08 -9.65
N LYS A 278 -22.71 8.70 -10.39
CA LYS A 278 -22.86 8.46 -11.84
C LYS A 278 -22.09 9.48 -12.67
N THR A 279 -22.15 10.75 -12.25
CA THR A 279 -21.57 11.86 -13.00
C THR A 279 -20.26 12.37 -12.41
N MET A 280 -19.96 11.96 -11.19
CA MET A 280 -18.84 12.51 -10.41
C MET A 280 -19.01 14.01 -10.08
N GLU A 281 -20.19 14.60 -10.31
CA GLU A 281 -20.45 16.01 -10.02
C GLU A 281 -20.65 16.23 -8.52
N SER A 282 -20.19 17.38 -8.06
CA SER A 282 -20.45 17.86 -6.71
C SER A 282 -21.96 18.05 -6.48
N LYS A 283 -22.49 17.53 -5.39
CA LYS A 283 -23.87 17.80 -4.96
C LYS A 283 -24.04 19.19 -4.35
N ARG A 284 -22.93 19.94 -4.16
CA ARG A 284 -22.92 21.27 -3.55
C ARG A 284 -22.71 22.40 -4.56
N ILE A 285 -21.91 22.14 -5.59
CA ILE A 285 -21.47 23.18 -6.54
C ILE A 285 -21.65 22.62 -7.96
N LYS A 286 -22.55 23.25 -8.72
CA LYS A 286 -22.84 22.82 -10.09
C LYS A 286 -21.64 23.11 -11.00
N GLY A 287 -21.33 22.17 -11.89
CA GLY A 287 -20.22 22.27 -12.83
C GLY A 287 -18.87 21.88 -12.25
N LEU A 288 -18.82 21.50 -10.95
CA LEU A 288 -17.60 21.00 -10.31
C LEU A 288 -17.67 19.48 -10.23
N TYR A 289 -16.66 18.81 -10.76
CA TYR A 289 -16.55 17.34 -10.77
C TYR A 289 -15.28 16.90 -10.02
N PHE A 290 -15.29 15.66 -9.54
CA PHE A 290 -14.14 15.08 -8.85
C PHE A 290 -13.73 13.77 -9.54
N ALA A 291 -12.41 13.50 -9.60
CA ALA A 291 -11.92 12.23 -10.17
C ALA A 291 -10.63 11.79 -9.48
N GLY A 292 -10.50 10.50 -9.32
CA GLY A 292 -9.30 9.89 -8.78
C GLY A 292 -9.11 10.09 -7.29
N GLU A 293 -7.87 10.07 -6.86
CA GLU A 293 -7.46 9.97 -5.46
C GLU A 293 -7.73 11.24 -4.62
N VAL A 294 -8.26 12.31 -5.21
CA VAL A 294 -8.72 13.47 -4.45
C VAL A 294 -10.00 13.14 -3.66
N MET A 295 -10.72 12.12 -4.09
CA MET A 295 -11.92 11.60 -3.42
C MET A 295 -11.52 10.60 -2.32
N ASP A 296 -12.38 10.46 -1.30
CA ASP A 296 -12.20 9.47 -0.22
C ASP A 296 -12.48 8.05 -0.76
N VAL A 297 -11.55 7.54 -1.58
CA VAL A 297 -11.60 6.20 -2.17
C VAL A 297 -10.19 5.63 -2.20
N ASP A 298 -9.97 4.55 -1.47
CA ASP A 298 -8.72 3.78 -1.57
C ASP A 298 -9.01 2.29 -1.53
N GLY A 299 -8.17 1.53 -2.19
CA GLY A 299 -8.33 0.08 -2.31
C GLY A 299 -6.99 -0.65 -2.17
N TYR A 300 -7.06 -1.96 -2.20
CA TYR A 300 -5.90 -2.84 -2.05
C TYR A 300 -4.90 -2.69 -3.20
N THR A 301 -3.72 -3.30 -3.01
CA THR A 301 -2.74 -3.47 -4.10
C THR A 301 -3.37 -4.31 -5.23
N GLY A 302 -2.87 -4.14 -6.46
CA GLY A 302 -3.35 -4.91 -7.60
C GLY A 302 -3.97 -4.10 -8.72
N GLY A 303 -3.85 -2.76 -8.67
CA GLY A 303 -4.35 -1.87 -9.72
C GLY A 303 -5.72 -1.26 -9.46
N TYR A 304 -6.35 -1.60 -8.33
CA TYR A 304 -7.70 -1.12 -8.01
C TYR A 304 -7.78 0.41 -7.90
N ASN A 305 -6.74 1.04 -7.34
CA ASN A 305 -6.69 2.51 -7.18
C ASN A 305 -6.59 3.20 -8.55
N LEU A 306 -5.78 2.67 -9.46
CA LEU A 306 -5.70 3.18 -10.83
C LEU A 306 -7.02 2.97 -11.57
N GLN A 307 -7.65 1.79 -11.39
CA GLN A 307 -8.95 1.52 -12.01
C GLN A 307 -10.02 2.50 -11.52
N ALA A 308 -10.08 2.78 -10.21
CA ALA A 308 -11.00 3.77 -9.65
C ALA A 308 -10.75 5.16 -10.23
N ALA A 309 -9.46 5.55 -10.35
CA ALA A 309 -9.08 6.85 -10.92
C ALA A 309 -9.48 6.96 -12.39
N PHE A 310 -9.20 5.94 -13.20
CA PHE A 310 -9.58 5.95 -14.63
C PHE A 310 -11.11 5.94 -14.81
N SER A 311 -11.82 5.13 -14.02
CA SER A 311 -13.28 5.03 -14.13
C SER A 311 -13.96 6.36 -13.74
N SER A 312 -13.55 6.94 -12.62
CA SER A 312 -14.11 8.23 -12.17
C SER A 312 -13.71 9.36 -13.12
N GLY A 313 -12.49 9.34 -13.66
CA GLY A 313 -12.04 10.31 -14.66
C GLY A 313 -12.87 10.24 -15.94
N HIS A 314 -13.16 9.02 -16.40
CA HIS A 314 -14.02 8.80 -17.58
C HIS A 314 -15.43 9.33 -17.32
N ALA A 315 -16.05 8.94 -16.19
CA ALA A 315 -17.41 9.37 -15.86
C ALA A 315 -17.51 10.89 -15.70
N ALA A 316 -16.52 11.51 -15.03
CA ALA A 316 -16.48 12.97 -14.87
C ALA A 316 -16.33 13.67 -16.23
N GLY A 317 -15.47 13.12 -17.10
CA GLY A 317 -15.24 13.67 -18.45
C GLY A 317 -16.48 13.61 -19.32
N GLU A 318 -17.16 12.46 -19.35
CA GLU A 318 -18.42 12.30 -20.12
C GLU A 318 -19.51 13.27 -19.59
N ALA A 319 -19.68 13.32 -18.27
CA ALA A 319 -20.70 14.18 -17.67
C ALA A 319 -20.39 15.67 -17.88
N ALA A 320 -19.12 16.06 -17.75
CA ALA A 320 -18.71 17.46 -17.96
C ALA A 320 -18.82 17.87 -19.43
N ALA A 321 -18.75 16.94 -20.38
CA ALA A 321 -18.88 17.24 -21.81
C ALA A 321 -20.34 17.20 -22.30
N ALA A 322 -21.26 16.61 -21.52
CA ALA A 322 -22.66 16.51 -21.93
C ALA A 322 -23.31 17.92 -22.01
N GLU A 323 -24.07 18.14 -23.05
CA GLU A 323 -24.91 19.33 -23.18
C GLU A 323 -26.12 19.24 -22.24
N GLU A 324 -26.55 20.36 -21.65
CA GLU A 324 -27.77 20.41 -20.81
C GLU A 324 -29.03 20.30 -21.63
#